data_61a7839f712e404e061ec79fa7a31196
#
_entry.id   61a7839f712e404e061ec79fa7a31196
#
_cell.length_a   1.000
_cell.length_b   1.000
_cell.length_c   1.000
_cell.angle_alpha   90.00
_cell.angle_beta   90.00
_cell.angle_gamma   90.00
#
_symmetry.space_group_name_H-M   'P 1'
#
loop_
_entity.id
_entity.type
_entity.pdbx_description
1 polymer ?
#
loop_
_entity_poly.entity_id
_entity_poly.type
_entity_poly.pdbx_seq_one_letter_code
_entity_poly.pdbx_strand_id
1 'polypeptide(L)'
;MEHYTWDQMEKEILSETIARKIITGEKAMVAQVFLAKGAVVPEHHHESEQITYILEGALEFQLEGRTVVVGAGQVLRIPSNVPHRAVALEDTLDLDIFSPIRHDWLIKDDDYLRGKPDGSRA
;
A
#
# COMPACT_ATOMS: atom_id res chain seq x y z
N MET A 1 -3.78 15.08 -20.55
CA MET A 1 -2.50 14.81 -19.88
C MET A 1 -2.49 15.51 -18.54
N GLU A 2 -2.03 14.84 -17.48
CA GLU A 2 -1.92 15.40 -16.13
C GLU A 2 -0.47 15.35 -15.68
N HIS A 3 -0.08 16.34 -14.90
CA HIS A 3 1.27 16.46 -14.40
C HIS A 3 1.22 16.75 -12.90
N TYR A 4 1.92 15.97 -12.09
CA TYR A 4 1.82 16.00 -10.62
C TYR A 4 3.19 16.19 -10.00
N THR A 5 3.19 16.82 -8.82
CA THR A 5 4.36 16.89 -7.94
C THR A 5 3.95 16.32 -6.59
N TRP A 6 4.64 15.27 -6.14
CA TRP A 6 4.29 14.59 -4.88
C TRP A 6 4.23 15.57 -3.69
N ASP A 7 5.19 16.48 -3.59
CA ASP A 7 5.26 17.38 -2.44
C ASP A 7 4.11 18.39 -2.38
N GLN A 8 3.42 18.61 -3.49
CA GLN A 8 2.26 19.51 -3.57
C GLN A 8 0.94 18.79 -3.30
N MET A 9 0.96 17.49 -3.15
CA MET A 9 -0.24 16.71 -2.88
C MET A 9 -0.43 16.52 -1.38
N GLU A 10 -1.68 16.57 -0.95
CA GLU A 10 -2.03 16.31 0.45
C GLU A 10 -1.98 14.81 0.74
N LYS A 11 -1.50 14.48 1.93
CA LYS A 11 -1.60 13.12 2.44
C LYS A 11 -3.02 12.82 2.86
N GLU A 12 -3.54 11.69 2.43
CA GLU A 12 -4.75 11.11 2.99
C GLU A 12 -4.36 10.30 4.23
N ILE A 13 -4.85 10.71 5.39
CA ILE A 13 -4.57 10.01 6.64
C ILE A 13 -5.55 8.86 6.78
N LEU A 14 -5.04 7.63 6.86
CA LEU A 14 -5.86 6.42 6.96
C LEU A 14 -5.99 5.96 8.41
N SER A 15 -4.92 6.08 9.19
CA SER A 15 -4.86 5.71 10.60
C SER A 15 -3.74 6.50 11.27
N GLU A 16 -3.46 6.20 12.54
CA GLU A 16 -2.34 6.83 13.25
C GLU A 16 -0.98 6.47 12.65
N THR A 17 -0.90 5.36 11.92
CA THR A 17 0.37 4.84 11.42
C THR A 17 0.47 4.78 9.91
N ILE A 18 -0.62 5.04 9.17
CA ILE A 18 -0.64 4.89 7.72
C ILE A 18 -1.27 6.12 7.06
N ALA A 19 -0.58 6.65 6.06
CA ALA A 19 -1.08 7.70 5.19
C ALA A 19 -0.68 7.40 3.75
N ARG A 20 -1.31 8.03 2.79
CA ARG A 20 -0.97 7.83 1.38
C ARG A 20 -1.25 9.03 0.51
N LYS A 21 -0.60 9.06 -0.66
CA LYS A 21 -0.91 9.97 -1.77
C LYS A 21 -1.11 9.11 -3.00
N ILE A 22 -2.19 9.33 -3.75
CA ILE A 22 -2.56 8.50 -4.90
C ILE A 22 -2.56 9.33 -6.18
N ILE A 23 -1.95 8.78 -7.23
CA ILE A 23 -2.11 9.25 -8.60
C ILE A 23 -2.67 8.10 -9.40
N THR A 24 -3.82 8.29 -10.03
CA THR A 24 -4.46 7.23 -10.81
C THR A 24 -4.63 7.61 -12.27
N GLY A 25 -4.32 6.67 -13.15
CA GLY A 25 -4.74 6.68 -14.54
C GLY A 25 -5.97 5.80 -14.74
N GLU A 26 -6.25 5.44 -15.99
CA GLU A 26 -7.35 4.53 -16.31
C GLU A 26 -7.00 3.07 -16.05
N LYS A 27 -5.75 2.68 -16.31
CA LYS A 27 -5.30 1.28 -16.28
C LYS A 27 -4.25 1.00 -15.21
N ALA A 28 -3.63 2.05 -14.68
CA ALA A 28 -2.57 1.92 -13.68
C ALA A 28 -2.70 3.02 -12.62
N MET A 29 -2.28 2.69 -11.43
CA MET A 29 -2.29 3.60 -10.28
C MET A 29 -0.91 3.54 -9.63
N VAL A 30 -0.43 4.68 -9.16
CA VAL A 30 0.77 4.76 -8.35
C VAL A 30 0.45 5.49 -7.05
N ALA A 31 0.97 4.97 -5.94
CA ALA A 31 0.73 5.57 -4.63
C ALA A 31 2.03 5.64 -3.83
N GLN A 32 2.23 6.75 -3.17
CA GLN A 32 3.18 6.81 -2.05
C GLN A 32 2.43 6.43 -0.79
N VAL A 33 2.92 5.42 -0.08
CA VAL A 33 2.35 4.96 1.18
C VAL A 33 3.36 5.23 2.29
N PHE A 34 2.93 5.94 3.30
CA PHE A 34 3.74 6.31 4.45
C PHE A 34 3.32 5.44 5.63
N LEU A 35 4.26 4.64 6.14
CA LEU A 35 3.98 3.72 7.24
C LEU A 35 4.95 4.03 8.39
N ALA A 36 4.40 4.32 9.56
CA ALA A 36 5.22 4.46 10.76
C ALA A 36 5.68 3.08 11.22
N LYS A 37 6.82 3.02 11.90
CA LYS A 37 7.32 1.77 12.48
C LYS A 37 6.22 1.08 13.28
N GLY A 38 6.03 -0.20 13.04
CA GLY A 38 5.00 -1.01 13.68
C GLY A 38 3.66 -1.01 12.98
N ALA A 39 3.47 -0.19 11.94
CA ALA A 39 2.24 -0.20 11.15
C ALA A 39 2.00 -1.60 10.57
N VAL A 40 0.76 -2.05 10.64
CA VAL A 40 0.35 -3.36 10.13
C VAL A 40 -0.66 -3.17 9.01
N VAL A 41 -0.36 -3.75 7.85
CA VAL A 41 -1.32 -3.94 6.78
C VAL A 41 -1.82 -5.37 6.89
N PRO A 42 -3.06 -5.60 7.36
CA PRO A 42 -3.59 -6.95 7.54
C PRO A 42 -3.62 -7.74 6.24
N GLU A 43 -3.65 -9.07 6.35
CA GLU A 43 -3.73 -9.92 5.18
C GLU A 43 -4.95 -9.57 4.34
N HIS A 44 -4.71 -9.38 3.05
CA HIS A 44 -5.73 -9.06 2.07
C HIS A 44 -5.27 -9.50 0.68
N HIS A 45 -6.15 -9.50 -0.26
CA HIS A 45 -5.83 -9.76 -1.67
C HIS A 45 -6.67 -8.85 -2.56
N HIS A 46 -6.23 -8.68 -3.79
CA HIS A 46 -6.93 -7.84 -4.77
C HIS A 46 -6.60 -8.30 -6.19
N GLU A 47 -7.45 -7.94 -7.12
CA GLU A 47 -7.26 -8.28 -8.53
C GLU A 47 -6.01 -7.64 -9.10
N SER A 48 -5.69 -6.42 -8.68
CA SER A 48 -4.52 -5.71 -9.18
C SER A 48 -3.25 -6.49 -8.92
N GLU A 49 -2.41 -6.60 -9.94
CA GLU A 49 -1.00 -6.90 -9.74
C GLU A 49 -0.38 -5.71 -9.01
N GLN A 50 0.51 -5.97 -8.07
CA GLN A 50 1.16 -4.92 -7.29
C GLN A 50 2.67 -5.03 -7.43
N ILE A 51 3.32 -3.89 -7.68
CA ILE A 51 4.77 -3.77 -7.59
C ILE A 51 5.06 -2.77 -6.47
N THR A 52 5.76 -3.24 -5.46
CA THR A 52 6.13 -2.45 -4.28
C THR A 52 7.61 -2.11 -4.34
N TYR A 53 7.90 -0.82 -4.33
CA TYR A 53 9.28 -0.32 -4.32
C TYR A 53 9.49 0.47 -3.02
N ILE A 54 10.39 -0.02 -2.16
CA ILE A 54 10.70 0.67 -0.91
C ILE A 54 11.71 1.77 -1.19
N LEU A 55 11.32 3.01 -0.94
CA LEU A 55 12.21 4.16 -1.10
C LEU A 55 13.02 4.42 0.16
N GLU A 56 12.40 4.27 1.33
CA GLU A 56 13.02 4.43 2.64
C GLU A 56 12.41 3.41 3.59
N GLY A 57 13.21 2.87 4.50
CA GLY A 57 12.74 1.96 5.53
C GLY A 57 12.74 0.51 5.10
N ALA A 58 11.85 -0.28 5.69
CA ALA A 58 11.74 -1.71 5.41
C ALA A 58 10.37 -2.23 5.80
N LEU A 59 9.80 -3.08 4.95
CA LEU A 59 8.56 -3.82 5.22
C LEU A 59 8.86 -5.31 5.28
N GLU A 60 8.21 -6.00 6.23
CA GLU A 60 8.21 -7.44 6.29
C GLU A 60 6.90 -7.96 5.73
N PHE A 61 6.97 -8.67 4.62
CA PHE A 61 5.81 -9.26 3.96
C PHE A 61 5.66 -10.72 4.31
N GLN A 62 4.42 -11.15 4.49
CA GLN A 62 4.06 -12.57 4.60
C GLN A 62 3.14 -12.90 3.45
N LEU A 63 3.57 -13.79 2.57
CA LEU A 63 2.82 -14.25 1.40
C LEU A 63 3.35 -15.61 0.93
N GLU A 64 2.49 -16.40 0.36
CA GLU A 64 2.84 -17.71 -0.21
C GLU A 64 3.61 -18.60 0.79
N GLY A 65 3.24 -18.54 2.07
CA GLY A 65 3.87 -19.33 3.14
C GLY A 65 5.29 -18.89 3.48
N ARG A 66 5.71 -17.69 3.03
CA ARG A 66 7.05 -17.18 3.28
C ARG A 66 7.02 -15.79 3.89
N THR A 67 8.11 -15.46 4.57
CA THR A 67 8.37 -14.11 5.07
C THR A 67 9.49 -13.50 4.23
N VAL A 68 9.24 -12.31 3.68
CA VAL A 68 10.21 -11.59 2.85
C VAL A 68 10.36 -10.18 3.40
N VAL A 69 11.60 -9.78 3.72
CA VAL A 69 11.89 -8.40 4.10
C VAL A 69 12.33 -7.62 2.86
N VAL A 70 11.64 -6.53 2.58
CA VAL A 70 11.93 -5.64 1.46
C VAL A 70 12.42 -4.32 2.03
N GLY A 71 13.68 -4.00 1.80
CA GLY A 71 14.32 -2.79 2.28
C GLY A 71 14.49 -1.73 1.19
N ALA A 72 15.04 -0.59 1.59
CA ALA A 72 15.26 0.54 0.68
C ALA A 72 16.01 0.12 -0.59
N GLY A 73 15.49 0.52 -1.74
CA GLY A 73 16.05 0.17 -3.04
C GLY A 73 15.64 -1.21 -3.56
N GLN A 74 14.83 -1.95 -2.81
CA GLN A 74 14.37 -3.27 -3.20
C GLN A 74 12.93 -3.23 -3.68
N VAL A 75 12.57 -4.20 -4.52
CA VAL A 75 11.26 -4.26 -5.17
C VAL A 75 10.67 -5.66 -4.97
N LEU A 76 9.38 -5.71 -4.62
CA LEU A 76 8.62 -6.95 -4.52
C LEU A 76 7.45 -6.89 -5.50
N ARG A 77 7.30 -7.94 -6.32
CA ARG A 77 6.12 -8.09 -7.15
C ARG A 77 5.15 -9.05 -6.47
N ILE A 78 3.90 -8.62 -6.32
CA ILE A 78 2.82 -9.44 -5.76
C ILE A 78 1.84 -9.75 -6.89
N PRO A 79 1.68 -11.03 -7.28
CA PRO A 79 0.73 -11.39 -8.33
C PRO A 79 -0.71 -11.10 -7.95
N SER A 80 -1.57 -10.99 -8.97
CA SER A 80 -3.02 -10.83 -8.79
C SER A 80 -3.57 -11.87 -7.82
N ASN A 81 -4.39 -11.44 -6.88
CA ASN A 81 -5.13 -12.27 -5.92
C ASN A 81 -4.29 -13.10 -4.95
N VAL A 82 -2.99 -12.85 -4.83
CA VAL A 82 -2.17 -13.52 -3.84
C VAL A 82 -2.33 -12.80 -2.49
N PRO A 83 -2.82 -13.51 -1.45
CA PRO A 83 -2.95 -12.91 -0.12
C PRO A 83 -1.59 -12.48 0.42
N HIS A 84 -1.56 -11.30 1.03
CA HIS A 84 -0.33 -10.76 1.59
C HIS A 84 -0.62 -9.87 2.80
N ARG A 85 0.34 -9.85 3.72
CA ARG A 85 0.34 -9.06 4.94
C ARG A 85 1.67 -8.34 5.03
N ALA A 86 1.70 -7.13 5.57
CA ALA A 86 2.94 -6.39 5.76
C ALA A 86 3.01 -5.72 7.12
N VAL A 87 4.22 -5.65 7.67
CA VAL A 87 4.52 -4.90 8.90
C VAL A 87 5.70 -4.00 8.63
N ALA A 88 5.59 -2.74 9.03
CA ALA A 88 6.69 -1.80 8.91
C ALA A 88 7.71 -2.04 10.04
N LEU A 89 8.93 -2.40 9.66
CA LEU A 89 10.01 -2.65 10.62
C LEU A 89 10.63 -1.33 11.11
N GLU A 90 10.48 -0.28 10.34
CA GLU A 90 10.90 1.08 10.66
C GLU A 90 9.99 2.03 9.89
N ASP A 91 10.12 3.35 10.10
CA ASP A 91 9.37 4.33 9.33
C ASP A 91 9.69 4.12 7.85
N THR A 92 8.65 3.94 7.04
CA THR A 92 8.81 3.48 5.66
C THR A 92 8.07 4.39 4.68
N LEU A 93 8.74 4.69 3.57
CA LEU A 93 8.11 5.27 2.39
C LEU A 93 8.14 4.21 1.30
N ASP A 94 6.94 3.79 0.91
CA ASP A 94 6.69 2.74 -0.06
C ASP A 94 6.02 3.35 -1.29
N LEU A 95 6.51 2.99 -2.47
CA LEU A 95 5.87 3.34 -3.73
C LEU A 95 5.19 2.08 -4.28
N ASP A 96 3.85 2.09 -4.31
CA ASP A 96 3.07 0.98 -4.83
C ASP A 96 2.52 1.30 -6.21
N ILE A 97 2.68 0.35 -7.13
CA ILE A 97 2.14 0.44 -8.48
C ILE A 97 1.11 -0.68 -8.64
N PHE A 98 -0.09 -0.34 -9.10
CA PHE A 98 -1.19 -1.28 -9.28
C PHE A 98 -1.71 -1.25 -10.71
N SER A 99 -2.00 -2.44 -11.26
CA SER A 99 -2.73 -2.58 -12.53
C SER A 99 -3.58 -3.86 -12.49
N PRO A 100 -4.89 -3.78 -12.74
CA PRO A 100 -5.69 -2.56 -12.90
C PRO A 100 -5.74 -1.70 -11.64
N ILE A 101 -6.36 -0.55 -11.75
CA ILE A 101 -6.40 0.40 -10.63
C ILE A 101 -7.21 -0.16 -9.45
N ARG A 102 -6.91 0.36 -8.25
CA ARG A 102 -7.56 -0.02 -6.99
C ARG A 102 -8.81 0.85 -6.79
N HIS A 103 -9.95 0.40 -7.33
CA HIS A 103 -11.23 1.09 -7.14
C HIS A 103 -11.62 1.23 -5.67
N ASP A 104 -11.33 0.20 -4.86
CA ASP A 104 -11.60 0.22 -3.42
C ASP A 104 -10.89 1.38 -2.72
N TRP A 105 -9.70 1.75 -3.17
CA TRP A 105 -8.98 2.89 -2.62
C TRP A 105 -9.62 4.22 -3.03
N LEU A 106 -10.13 4.30 -4.26
CA LEU A 106 -10.73 5.54 -4.77
C LEU A 106 -12.10 5.82 -4.13
N ILE A 107 -12.87 4.78 -3.84
CA ILE A 107 -14.17 4.92 -3.17
C ILE A 107 -14.06 4.80 -1.65
N LYS A 108 -12.84 4.69 -1.12
CA LYS A 108 -12.52 4.58 0.31
C LYS A 108 -13.17 3.37 0.99
N ASP A 109 -13.23 2.25 0.25
CA ASP A 109 -13.70 0.96 0.74
C ASP A 109 -12.50 0.09 1.11
N ASP A 110 -11.69 0.60 2.02
CA ASP A 110 -10.41 0.03 2.43
C ASP A 110 -10.22 0.08 3.95
N ASP A 111 -11.23 -0.38 4.68
CA ASP A 111 -11.25 -0.35 6.14
C ASP A 111 -10.05 -1.06 6.77
N TYR A 112 -9.48 -2.07 6.10
CA TYR A 112 -8.31 -2.78 6.59
C TYR A 112 -7.09 -1.85 6.79
N LEU A 113 -6.99 -0.78 5.99
CA LEU A 113 -5.93 0.23 6.13
C LEU A 113 -6.29 1.31 7.15
N ARG A 114 -7.58 1.44 7.49
CA ARG A 114 -8.08 2.50 8.37
C ARG A 114 -8.19 2.09 9.82
N GLY A 115 -7.63 0.93 10.17
CA GLY A 115 -7.66 0.44 11.53
C GLY A 115 -9.03 -0.02 12.00
N LYS A 116 -9.95 -0.31 11.09
CA LYS A 116 -11.29 -0.80 11.42
C LYS A 116 -11.32 -2.30 11.33
N PRO A 117 -11.95 -2.99 12.29
CA PRO A 117 -12.08 -4.44 12.20
C PRO A 117 -13.01 -4.84 11.07
N ASP A 118 -12.88 -6.12 10.62
CA ASP A 118 -13.79 -6.69 9.64
C ASP A 118 -15.23 -6.58 10.14
N GLY A 119 -16.15 -6.28 9.21
CA GLY A 119 -17.55 -6.14 9.55
C GLY A 119 -17.90 -4.82 10.24
N SER A 120 -16.96 -3.90 10.39
CA SER A 120 -17.22 -2.58 10.94
C SER A 120 -18.03 -1.69 10.01
N ARG A 121 -18.16 -2.06 8.77
CA ARG A 121 -19.05 -1.39 7.81
C ARG A 121 -20.49 -1.75 8.13
N ALA A 122 -21.22 -0.78 8.47
CA ALA A 122 -22.61 -0.99 8.79
C ALA A 122 -23.49 -0.46 7.68
#